data_dea0a754c0cbba4f316e6f2dad40e723
#
_entry.id   dea0a754c0cbba4f316e6f2dad40e723
#
_cell.length_a   1.000
_cell.length_b   1.000
_cell.length_c   1.000
_cell.angle_alpha   90.00
_cell.angle_beta   90.00
_cell.angle_gamma   90.00
#
_symmetry.space_group_name_H-M   'P 1'
#
loop_
_entity.id
_entity.type
_entity.pdbx_description
1 polymer ?
#
loop_
_entity_poly.entity_id
_entity_poly.type
_entity_poly.pdbx_seq_one_letter_code
_entity_poly.pdbx_strand_id
1 'polypeptide(L)'
;TTISAPFDGVVDQVFAKEGEYGAPGMPMVRLVGNGGLRLEMQVPETYIQRIEKGDGVVMNFSAIQLTLEGNVGQVGNYINPGSRTFGVTVELPKNQNLKANMMASVALKDYSTESAITIPNRLILQDTKGMNYTYVYVQEGELGRIARRDLVLGVSNDEFTEVKSGVVPGDKVVDRGIRSVQPDQIVKLY
;
A
#
# COMPACT_ATOMS: atom_id res chain seq x y z
N THR A 1 -25.69 -33.87 -30.27
CA THR A 1 -25.90 -33.20 -28.98
C THR A 1 -25.48 -31.75 -29.12
N THR A 2 -26.36 -30.82 -28.75
CA THR A 2 -26.07 -29.38 -28.78
C THR A 2 -25.66 -28.95 -27.36
N ILE A 3 -24.57 -28.20 -27.26
CA ILE A 3 -24.10 -27.62 -26.02
C ILE A 3 -24.22 -26.09 -26.14
N SER A 4 -24.97 -25.47 -25.25
CA SER A 4 -25.16 -24.03 -25.22
C SER A 4 -24.24 -23.38 -24.18
N ALA A 5 -23.79 -22.15 -24.45
CA ALA A 5 -23.05 -21.36 -23.48
C ALA A 5 -23.94 -21.04 -22.27
N PRO A 6 -23.49 -21.24 -21.03
CA PRO A 6 -24.28 -20.96 -19.82
C PRO A 6 -24.35 -19.45 -19.49
N PHE A 7 -23.50 -18.63 -20.11
CA PHE A 7 -23.44 -17.18 -19.90
C PHE A 7 -22.84 -16.49 -21.16
N ASP A 8 -23.00 -15.19 -21.25
CA ASP A 8 -22.45 -14.39 -22.35
C ASP A 8 -20.94 -14.27 -22.21
N GLY A 9 -20.21 -14.56 -23.27
CA GLY A 9 -18.75 -14.56 -23.24
C GLY A 9 -18.12 -14.75 -24.62
N VAL A 10 -16.81 -14.84 -24.63
CA VAL A 10 -15.99 -15.12 -25.81
C VAL A 10 -15.44 -16.54 -25.70
N VAL A 11 -15.57 -17.30 -26.76
CA VAL A 11 -14.92 -18.63 -26.87
C VAL A 11 -13.41 -18.38 -27.02
N ASP A 12 -12.65 -18.76 -26.02
CA ASP A 12 -11.19 -18.65 -26.01
C ASP A 12 -10.54 -19.85 -26.70
N GLN A 13 -11.03 -21.04 -26.43
CA GLN A 13 -10.49 -22.26 -27.00
C GLN A 13 -11.57 -23.33 -27.15
N VAL A 14 -11.54 -24.04 -28.31
CA VAL A 14 -12.34 -25.25 -28.56
C VAL A 14 -11.39 -26.44 -28.51
N PHE A 15 -11.63 -27.39 -27.62
CA PHE A 15 -10.84 -28.61 -27.46
C PHE A 15 -11.43 -29.77 -28.24
N ALA A 16 -12.76 -29.79 -28.37
CA ALA A 16 -13.46 -30.86 -29.08
C ALA A 16 -13.37 -30.65 -30.57
N LYS A 17 -13.15 -31.73 -31.33
CA LYS A 17 -13.22 -31.74 -32.77
C LYS A 17 -14.46 -32.46 -33.25
N GLU A 18 -14.96 -32.09 -34.40
CA GLU A 18 -16.09 -32.78 -35.01
C GLU A 18 -15.77 -34.25 -35.30
N GLY A 19 -16.65 -35.16 -34.86
CA GLY A 19 -16.44 -36.61 -34.99
C GLY A 19 -15.69 -37.26 -33.83
N GLU A 20 -15.16 -36.51 -32.88
CA GLU A 20 -14.52 -37.08 -31.67
C GLU A 20 -15.56 -37.50 -30.63
N TYR A 21 -15.25 -38.58 -29.92
CA TYR A 21 -16.04 -39.06 -28.82
C TYR A 21 -15.75 -38.26 -27.53
N GLY A 22 -16.75 -37.52 -27.06
CA GLY A 22 -16.64 -36.81 -25.79
C GLY A 22 -16.92 -37.70 -24.61
N ALA A 23 -16.03 -37.75 -23.61
CA ALA A 23 -16.24 -38.41 -22.36
C ALA A 23 -16.66 -37.44 -21.25
N PRO A 24 -17.49 -37.90 -20.26
CA PRO A 24 -17.79 -37.06 -19.08
C PRO A 24 -16.53 -36.57 -18.37
N GLY A 25 -16.46 -35.26 -18.09
CA GLY A 25 -15.31 -34.68 -17.41
C GLY A 25 -14.24 -34.12 -18.35
N MET A 26 -14.32 -34.33 -19.66
CA MET A 26 -13.42 -33.70 -20.61
C MET A 26 -13.87 -32.27 -20.93
N PRO A 27 -12.97 -31.26 -20.84
CA PRO A 27 -13.28 -29.90 -21.26
C PRO A 27 -13.48 -29.87 -22.78
N MET A 28 -14.64 -29.36 -23.24
CA MET A 28 -14.93 -29.24 -24.67
C MET A 28 -14.68 -27.84 -25.21
N VAL A 29 -14.99 -26.81 -24.42
CA VAL A 29 -14.84 -25.40 -24.81
C VAL A 29 -14.42 -24.61 -23.57
N ARG A 30 -13.49 -23.68 -23.76
CA ARG A 30 -13.17 -22.64 -22.77
C ARG A 30 -13.92 -21.38 -23.14
N LEU A 31 -14.82 -20.97 -22.25
CA LEU A 31 -15.60 -19.75 -22.40
C LEU A 31 -15.10 -18.72 -21.37
N VAL A 32 -14.76 -17.51 -21.82
CA VAL A 32 -14.39 -16.39 -20.98
C VAL A 32 -15.59 -15.43 -20.95
N GLY A 33 -16.13 -15.19 -19.76
CA GLY A 33 -17.27 -14.28 -19.60
C GLY A 33 -16.93 -12.83 -19.92
N ASN A 34 -17.90 -12.10 -20.49
CA ASN A 34 -17.82 -10.66 -20.71
C ASN A 34 -18.08 -9.84 -19.43
N GLY A 35 -18.22 -10.50 -18.28
CA GLY A 35 -18.31 -9.85 -16.96
C GLY A 35 -17.07 -8.99 -16.71
N GLY A 36 -17.22 -7.98 -15.85
CA GLY A 36 -16.08 -7.15 -15.42
C GLY A 36 -14.95 -8.01 -14.83
N LEU A 37 -13.74 -7.59 -15.07
CA LEU A 37 -12.57 -8.15 -14.39
C LEU A 37 -12.50 -7.62 -12.95
N ARG A 38 -12.01 -8.44 -12.06
CA ARG A 38 -11.69 -8.04 -10.69
C ARG A 38 -10.28 -8.50 -10.33
N LEU A 39 -9.64 -7.72 -9.53
CA LEU A 39 -8.36 -8.10 -8.94
C LEU A 39 -8.65 -8.76 -7.59
N GLU A 40 -8.10 -9.93 -7.38
CA GLU A 40 -8.15 -10.65 -6.12
C GLU A 40 -6.76 -10.68 -5.51
N MET A 41 -6.64 -10.29 -4.25
CA MET A 41 -5.37 -10.33 -3.53
C MET A 41 -5.54 -10.99 -2.17
N GLN A 42 -4.45 -11.57 -1.67
CA GLN A 42 -4.37 -12.16 -0.34
C GLN A 42 -3.55 -11.24 0.55
N VAL A 43 -4.16 -10.75 1.62
CA VAL A 43 -3.57 -9.79 2.54
C VAL A 43 -3.32 -10.47 3.89
N PRO A 44 -2.13 -10.29 4.53
CA PRO A 44 -1.86 -10.84 5.85
C PRO A 44 -2.86 -10.37 6.91
N GLU A 45 -3.24 -11.26 7.82
CA GLU A 45 -4.25 -10.99 8.86
C GLU A 45 -3.91 -9.81 9.77
N THR A 46 -2.62 -9.45 9.88
CA THR A 46 -2.14 -8.29 10.66
C THR A 46 -2.72 -6.95 10.19
N TYR A 47 -3.20 -6.90 8.94
CA TYR A 47 -3.80 -5.70 8.34
C TYR A 47 -5.34 -5.68 8.41
N ILE A 48 -5.98 -6.70 9.00
CA ILE A 48 -7.45 -6.83 8.96
C ILE A 48 -8.19 -5.64 9.60
N GLN A 49 -7.59 -4.97 10.58
CA GLN A 49 -8.16 -3.79 11.23
C GLN A 49 -7.86 -2.46 10.50
N ARG A 50 -7.05 -2.51 9.44
CA ARG A 50 -6.58 -1.33 8.72
C ARG A 50 -7.14 -1.20 7.32
N ILE A 51 -7.74 -2.28 6.81
CA ILE A 51 -8.24 -2.31 5.44
C ILE A 51 -9.76 -2.41 5.48
N GLU A 52 -10.39 -1.42 4.89
CA GLU A 52 -11.84 -1.31 4.82
C GLU A 52 -12.30 -1.20 3.36
N LYS A 53 -13.58 -1.49 3.15
CA LYS A 53 -14.22 -1.23 1.86
C LYS A 53 -14.18 0.26 1.55
N GLY A 54 -13.69 0.61 0.36
CA GLY A 54 -13.55 2.00 -0.08
C GLY A 54 -12.12 2.52 -0.02
N ASP A 55 -11.20 1.84 0.65
CA ASP A 55 -9.79 2.25 0.71
C ASP A 55 -9.16 2.33 -0.66
N GLY A 56 -8.31 3.34 -0.86
CA GLY A 56 -7.63 3.56 -2.12
C GLY A 56 -6.61 2.49 -2.45
N VAL A 57 -6.58 2.07 -3.70
CA VAL A 57 -5.69 1.04 -4.23
C VAL A 57 -5.01 1.53 -5.49
N VAL A 58 -3.70 1.37 -5.57
CA VAL A 58 -2.94 1.58 -6.80
C VAL A 58 -2.45 0.23 -7.31
N MET A 59 -2.80 -0.10 -8.55
CA MET A 59 -2.53 -1.38 -9.19
C MET A 59 -1.61 -1.17 -10.39
N ASN A 60 -0.45 -1.81 -10.41
CA ASN A 60 0.52 -1.74 -11.50
C ASN A 60 0.59 -3.09 -12.24
N PHE A 61 0.17 -3.09 -13.50
CA PHE A 61 0.24 -4.21 -14.43
C PHE A 61 1.49 -4.09 -15.29
N SER A 62 2.62 -4.58 -14.79
CA SER A 62 3.93 -4.41 -15.43
C SER A 62 3.98 -5.00 -16.86
N ALA A 63 3.26 -6.10 -17.11
CA ALA A 63 3.23 -6.78 -18.40
C ALA A 63 2.69 -5.88 -19.55
N ILE A 64 1.87 -4.90 -19.21
CA ILE A 64 1.26 -3.98 -20.19
C ILE A 64 1.54 -2.51 -19.87
N GLN A 65 2.46 -2.25 -18.91
CA GLN A 65 2.85 -0.91 -18.47
C GLN A 65 1.65 -0.02 -18.10
N LEU A 66 0.64 -0.61 -17.45
CA LEU A 66 -0.60 0.07 -17.07
C LEU A 66 -0.66 0.21 -15.55
N THR A 67 -0.87 1.43 -15.08
CA THR A 67 -1.19 1.72 -13.69
C THR A 67 -2.64 2.17 -13.59
N LEU A 68 -3.39 1.57 -12.68
CA LEU A 68 -4.78 1.92 -12.39
C LEU A 68 -4.93 2.28 -10.93
N GLU A 69 -5.79 3.24 -10.67
CA GLU A 69 -6.28 3.55 -9.34
C GLU A 69 -7.70 3.02 -9.18
N GLY A 70 -8.03 2.59 -7.98
CA GLY A 70 -9.34 2.05 -7.65
C GLY A 70 -9.57 2.05 -6.16
N ASN A 71 -10.63 1.38 -5.75
CA ASN A 71 -10.98 1.26 -4.34
C ASN A 71 -11.27 -0.20 -3.99
N VAL A 72 -11.02 -0.56 -2.75
CA VAL A 72 -11.39 -1.87 -2.19
C VAL A 72 -12.91 -2.04 -2.32
N GLY A 73 -13.33 -3.03 -3.09
CA GLY A 73 -14.75 -3.36 -3.30
C GLY A 73 -15.29 -4.26 -2.21
N GLN A 74 -14.49 -5.25 -1.79
CA GLN A 74 -14.88 -6.20 -0.76
C GLN A 74 -13.67 -6.67 0.04
N VAL A 75 -13.86 -6.79 1.35
CA VAL A 75 -12.93 -7.44 2.29
C VAL A 75 -13.55 -8.75 2.74
N GLY A 76 -12.81 -9.85 2.62
CA GLY A 76 -13.26 -11.17 3.01
C GLY A 76 -13.32 -11.34 4.53
N ASN A 77 -14.34 -12.03 5.02
CA ASN A 77 -14.52 -12.32 6.44
C ASN A 77 -13.86 -13.62 6.88
N TYR A 78 -13.17 -14.33 5.97
CA TYR A 78 -12.52 -15.59 6.25
C TYR A 78 -11.01 -15.47 6.18
N ILE A 79 -10.33 -15.91 7.23
CA ILE A 79 -8.86 -16.00 7.28
C ILE A 79 -8.47 -17.43 6.95
N ASN A 80 -7.66 -17.61 5.92
CA ASN A 80 -7.10 -18.90 5.58
C ASN A 80 -6.07 -19.31 6.65
N PRO A 81 -6.29 -20.41 7.40
CA PRO A 81 -5.40 -20.80 8.50
C PRO A 81 -4.02 -21.26 8.03
N GLY A 82 -3.88 -21.69 6.79
CA GLY A 82 -2.60 -22.15 6.23
C GLY A 82 -1.68 -21.00 5.83
N SER A 83 -2.23 -19.97 5.19
CA SER A 83 -1.47 -18.79 4.73
C SER A 83 -1.56 -17.60 5.67
N ARG A 84 -2.47 -17.59 6.66
CA ARG A 84 -2.74 -16.47 7.58
C ARG A 84 -3.09 -15.19 6.80
N THR A 85 -3.89 -15.33 5.75
CA THR A 85 -4.33 -14.23 4.90
C THR A 85 -5.85 -14.20 4.75
N PHE A 86 -6.39 -13.04 4.42
CA PHE A 86 -7.77 -12.84 3.99
C PHE A 86 -7.83 -12.29 2.57
N GLY A 87 -8.93 -12.57 1.88
CA GLY A 87 -9.14 -12.11 0.51
C GLY A 87 -9.62 -10.66 0.45
N VAL A 88 -9.06 -9.87 -0.45
CA VAL A 88 -9.53 -8.53 -0.78
C VAL A 88 -9.77 -8.47 -2.28
N THR A 89 -10.89 -7.88 -2.68
CA THR A 89 -11.30 -7.76 -4.09
C THR A 89 -11.44 -6.31 -4.49
N VAL A 90 -10.92 -5.98 -5.67
CA VAL A 90 -11.04 -4.66 -6.30
C VAL A 90 -11.67 -4.84 -7.66
N GLU A 91 -12.71 -4.09 -7.96
CA GLU A 91 -13.31 -4.08 -9.29
C GLU A 91 -12.43 -3.31 -10.27
N LEU A 92 -12.19 -3.90 -11.44
CA LEU A 92 -11.38 -3.27 -12.47
C LEU A 92 -12.28 -2.59 -13.52
N PRO A 93 -11.88 -1.43 -14.03
CA PRO A 93 -12.58 -0.80 -15.15
C PRO A 93 -12.47 -1.69 -16.40
N LYS A 94 -13.47 -1.59 -17.27
CA LYS A 94 -13.41 -2.26 -18.57
C LYS A 94 -12.24 -1.70 -19.39
N ASN A 95 -11.24 -2.53 -19.63
CA ASN A 95 -10.08 -2.19 -20.43
C ASN A 95 -9.72 -3.38 -21.32
N GLN A 96 -9.63 -3.16 -22.63
CA GLN A 96 -9.37 -4.22 -23.62
C GLN A 96 -7.98 -4.87 -23.48
N ASN A 97 -7.03 -4.18 -22.86
CA ASN A 97 -5.68 -4.68 -22.63
C ASN A 97 -5.58 -5.60 -21.41
N LEU A 98 -6.55 -5.53 -20.48
CA LEU A 98 -6.59 -6.40 -19.32
C LEU A 98 -7.12 -7.78 -19.72
N LYS A 99 -6.44 -8.80 -19.26
CA LYS A 99 -6.82 -10.21 -19.45
C LYS A 99 -6.94 -10.90 -18.09
N ALA A 100 -7.82 -11.90 -18.05
CA ALA A 100 -7.91 -12.77 -16.87
C ALA A 100 -6.54 -13.41 -16.55
N ASN A 101 -6.24 -13.62 -15.28
CA ASN A 101 -5.00 -14.18 -14.75
C ASN A 101 -3.73 -13.31 -14.99
N MET A 102 -3.88 -12.03 -15.32
CA MET A 102 -2.75 -11.11 -15.26
C MET A 102 -2.35 -10.85 -13.81
N MET A 103 -1.05 -10.74 -13.57
CA MET A 103 -0.51 -10.33 -12.27
C MET A 103 -0.38 -8.81 -12.20
N ALA A 104 -0.67 -8.26 -11.01
CA ALA A 104 -0.45 -6.86 -10.70
C ALA A 104 0.31 -6.72 -9.38
N SER A 105 1.17 -5.72 -9.29
CA SER A 105 1.69 -5.22 -8.01
C SER A 105 0.69 -4.23 -7.45
N VAL A 106 0.34 -4.38 -6.17
CA VAL A 106 -0.74 -3.61 -5.53
C VAL A 106 -0.21 -2.86 -4.34
N ALA A 107 -0.46 -1.56 -4.30
CA ALA A 107 -0.25 -0.71 -3.13
C ALA A 107 -1.61 -0.34 -2.55
N LEU A 108 -1.87 -0.76 -1.32
CA LEU A 108 -3.05 -0.38 -0.54
C LEU A 108 -2.72 0.83 0.33
N LYS A 109 -3.60 1.81 0.38
CA LYS A 109 -3.53 2.89 1.34
C LYS A 109 -4.19 2.44 2.64
N ASP A 110 -3.39 1.97 3.58
CA ASP A 110 -3.85 1.48 4.88
C ASP A 110 -3.89 2.58 5.96
N TYR A 111 -3.34 3.75 5.64
CA TYR A 111 -3.33 4.92 6.52
C TYR A 111 -3.32 6.22 5.72
N SER A 112 -4.14 7.17 6.13
CA SER A 112 -4.16 8.53 5.59
C SER A 112 -4.52 9.52 6.69
N THR A 113 -3.82 10.64 6.73
CA THR A 113 -4.14 11.76 7.63
C THR A 113 -3.99 13.07 6.87
N GLU A 114 -4.93 14.00 7.09
CA GLU A 114 -4.94 15.29 6.39
C GLU A 114 -3.88 16.27 6.91
N SER A 115 -3.41 16.07 8.14
CA SER A 115 -2.44 16.98 8.78
C SER A 115 -1.48 16.22 9.70
N ALA A 116 -0.51 15.54 9.12
CA ALA A 116 0.58 14.95 9.89
C ALA A 116 1.82 15.84 9.86
N ILE A 117 2.44 16.03 11.02
CA ILE A 117 3.82 16.50 11.06
C ILE A 117 4.69 15.28 10.80
N THR A 118 5.48 15.31 9.73
CA THR A 118 6.41 14.24 9.41
C THR A 118 7.83 14.75 9.41
N ILE A 119 8.76 13.93 9.89
CA ILE A 119 10.19 14.21 9.79
C ILE A 119 10.91 13.02 9.12
N PRO A 120 11.99 13.28 8.37
CA PRO A 120 12.80 12.21 7.79
C PRO A 120 13.33 11.25 8.85
N ASN A 121 13.27 9.94 8.60
CA ASN A 121 13.69 8.91 9.55
C ASN A 121 15.12 9.11 10.06
N ARG A 122 16.01 9.65 9.22
CA ARG A 122 17.42 9.94 9.56
C ARG A 122 17.59 11.01 10.66
N LEU A 123 16.55 11.81 10.92
CA LEU A 123 16.54 12.89 11.91
C LEU A 123 15.96 12.46 13.25
N ILE A 124 15.51 11.21 13.36
CA ILE A 124 15.05 10.63 14.60
C ILE A 124 16.22 9.89 15.23
N LEU A 125 16.57 10.30 16.42
CA LEU A 125 17.61 9.68 17.23
C LEU A 125 16.96 8.90 18.38
N GLN A 126 17.68 7.92 18.92
CA GLN A 126 17.24 7.17 20.07
C GLN A 126 18.32 7.22 21.15
N ASP A 127 17.92 7.48 22.37
CA ASP A 127 18.84 7.47 23.51
C ASP A 127 19.03 6.06 24.08
N THR A 128 19.90 5.94 25.07
CA THR A 128 20.22 4.65 25.72
C THR A 128 19.04 4.03 26.49
N LYS A 129 17.98 4.80 26.73
CA LYS A 129 16.74 4.33 27.37
C LYS A 129 15.67 3.96 26.34
N GLY A 130 15.97 4.06 25.03
CA GLY A 130 15.03 3.78 23.96
C GLY A 130 14.07 4.93 23.65
N MET A 131 14.26 6.12 24.21
CA MET A 131 13.43 7.30 23.94
C MET A 131 13.83 7.93 22.60
N ASN A 132 12.83 8.19 21.77
CA ASN A 132 13.05 8.85 20.48
C ASN A 132 13.11 10.37 20.68
N TYR A 133 14.05 11.01 20.02
CA TYR A 133 14.22 12.46 20.08
C TYR A 133 14.79 13.02 18.78
N THR A 134 14.69 14.34 18.62
CA THR A 134 15.39 15.10 17.58
C THR A 134 15.98 16.38 18.16
N TYR A 135 16.78 17.07 17.35
CA TYR A 135 17.29 18.39 17.70
C TYR A 135 16.62 19.46 16.85
N VAL A 136 16.18 20.51 17.51
CA VAL A 136 15.62 21.70 16.87
C VAL A 136 16.46 22.93 17.17
N TYR A 137 16.50 23.84 16.20
CA TYR A 137 17.09 25.14 16.37
C TYR A 137 16.06 26.10 16.96
N VAL A 138 16.37 26.68 18.10
CA VAL A 138 15.57 27.72 18.76
C VAL A 138 16.32 29.03 18.64
N GLN A 139 15.69 30.02 18.03
CA GLN A 139 16.29 31.33 17.83
C GLN A 139 16.27 32.13 19.14
N GLU A 140 17.44 32.68 19.53
CA GLU A 140 17.62 33.53 20.69
C GLU A 140 18.41 34.80 20.25
N GLY A 141 17.67 35.85 19.80
CA GLY A 141 18.28 37.07 19.25
C GLY A 141 18.99 36.83 17.92
N GLU A 142 20.26 37.22 17.80
CA GLU A 142 21.08 37.01 16.58
C GLU A 142 21.70 35.62 16.47
N LEU A 143 21.69 34.85 17.53
CA LEU A 143 22.17 33.48 17.60
C LEU A 143 21.01 32.54 17.85
N GLY A 144 21.29 31.28 17.85
CA GLY A 144 20.32 30.26 18.22
C GLY A 144 20.95 29.15 19.01
N ARG A 145 20.11 28.39 19.65
CA ARG A 145 20.47 27.28 20.51
C ARG A 145 19.89 25.99 19.98
N ILE A 146 20.64 24.91 20.11
CA ILE A 146 20.15 23.55 19.81
C ILE A 146 19.40 23.03 21.04
N ALA A 147 18.12 22.70 20.85
CA ALA A 147 17.29 22.11 21.88
C ALA A 147 16.93 20.66 21.51
N ARG A 148 17.07 19.76 22.48
CA ARG A 148 16.53 18.38 22.36
C ARG A 148 15.01 18.44 22.49
N ARG A 149 14.31 17.72 21.58
CA ARG A 149 12.86 17.48 21.65
C ARG A 149 12.60 15.99 21.67
N ASP A 150 12.03 15.51 22.76
CA ASP A 150 11.59 14.11 22.85
C ASP A 150 10.32 13.94 21.98
N LEU A 151 10.26 12.84 21.24
CA LEU A 151 9.26 12.61 20.21
C LEU A 151 8.33 11.46 20.60
N VAL A 152 7.03 11.65 20.37
CA VAL A 152 6.07 10.56 20.30
C VAL A 152 5.79 10.31 18.82
N LEU A 153 6.16 9.13 18.36
CA LEU A 153 6.06 8.75 16.94
C LEU A 153 4.70 8.13 16.62
N GLY A 154 4.27 8.33 15.40
CA GLY A 154 3.12 7.69 14.79
C GLY A 154 3.52 6.64 13.77
N VAL A 155 2.83 6.64 12.62
CA VAL A 155 3.10 5.72 11.50
C VAL A 155 4.39 6.15 10.80
N SER A 156 5.17 5.16 10.37
CA SER A 156 6.42 5.35 9.64
C SER A 156 6.37 4.64 8.30
N ASN A 157 6.97 5.24 7.29
CA ASN A 157 7.31 4.61 6.03
C ASN A 157 8.84 4.59 5.84
N ASP A 158 9.32 4.22 4.62
CA ASP A 158 10.74 4.09 4.33
C ASP A 158 11.53 5.40 4.47
N GLU A 159 10.89 6.56 4.29
CA GLU A 159 11.55 7.87 4.26
C GLU A 159 11.19 8.76 5.45
N PHE A 160 9.94 8.71 5.89
CA PHE A 160 9.39 9.65 6.87
C PHE A 160 8.66 8.91 8.00
N THR A 161 8.69 9.52 9.19
CA THR A 161 7.88 9.10 10.35
C THR A 161 6.97 10.26 10.77
N GLU A 162 5.71 9.92 11.03
CA GLU A 162 4.77 10.83 11.68
C GLU A 162 5.22 11.13 13.10
N VAL A 163 5.12 12.40 13.49
CA VAL A 163 5.37 12.84 14.87
C VAL A 163 4.07 13.34 15.47
N LYS A 164 3.57 12.61 16.48
CA LYS A 164 2.35 12.96 17.21
C LYS A 164 2.56 14.07 18.22
N SER A 165 3.76 14.15 18.80
CA SER A 165 4.15 15.25 19.71
C SER A 165 5.66 15.38 19.81
N GLY A 166 6.12 16.58 20.23
CA GLY A 166 7.53 16.92 20.43
C GLY A 166 8.03 17.99 19.48
N VAL A 167 7.47 18.08 18.26
CA VAL A 167 7.72 19.18 17.33
C VAL A 167 6.39 19.80 16.89
N VAL A 168 6.44 21.05 16.47
CA VAL A 168 5.28 21.80 15.97
C VAL A 168 5.58 22.36 14.57
N PRO A 169 4.55 22.68 13.76
CA PRO A 169 4.76 23.33 12.48
C PRO A 169 5.57 24.62 12.64
N GLY A 170 6.62 24.75 11.82
CA GLY A 170 7.54 25.90 11.88
C GLY A 170 8.82 25.64 12.68
N ASP A 171 8.91 24.58 13.45
CA ASP A 171 10.17 24.19 14.10
C ASP A 171 11.24 23.87 13.04
N LYS A 172 12.46 24.40 13.26
CA LYS A 172 13.61 24.14 12.42
C LYS A 172 14.38 22.94 12.93
N VAL A 173 14.15 21.77 12.34
CA VAL A 173 14.85 20.53 12.71
C VAL A 173 16.27 20.54 12.14
N VAL A 174 17.25 20.14 12.93
CA VAL A 174 18.66 20.02 12.51
C VAL A 174 18.80 18.85 11.54
N ASP A 175 19.19 19.11 10.30
CA ASP A 175 19.40 18.08 9.29
C ASP A 175 20.89 17.67 9.24
N ARG A 176 21.78 18.57 8.81
CA ARG A 176 23.20 18.25 8.68
C ARG A 176 23.89 18.38 10.03
N GLY A 177 24.63 17.33 10.39
CA GLY A 177 25.37 17.31 11.65
C GLY A 177 24.56 16.94 12.89
N ILE A 178 23.33 16.42 12.73
CA ILE A 178 22.43 16.07 13.84
C ILE A 178 23.09 15.16 14.88
N ARG A 179 24.04 14.30 14.46
CA ARG A 179 24.79 13.40 15.37
C ARG A 179 26.00 14.03 16.04
N SER A 180 26.36 15.25 15.64
CA SER A 180 27.55 15.97 16.12
C SER A 180 27.21 17.16 17.01
N VAL A 181 25.94 17.58 17.04
CA VAL A 181 25.47 18.66 17.90
C VAL A 181 25.15 18.16 19.31
N GLN A 182 25.30 19.05 20.28
CA GLN A 182 24.95 18.79 21.67
C GLN A 182 23.80 19.70 22.14
N PRO A 183 22.98 19.25 23.10
CA PRO A 183 22.00 20.13 23.73
C PRO A 183 22.64 21.41 24.24
N ASP A 184 21.93 22.51 24.12
CA ASP A 184 22.33 23.85 24.54
C ASP A 184 23.53 24.48 23.79
N GLN A 185 23.99 23.81 22.71
CA GLN A 185 25.03 24.35 21.85
C GLN A 185 24.51 25.61 21.12
N ILE A 186 25.30 26.70 21.22
CA ILE A 186 25.01 27.93 20.49
C ILE A 186 25.49 27.81 19.05
N VAL A 187 24.63 28.10 18.09
CA VAL A 187 24.92 28.02 16.66
C VAL A 187 24.38 29.25 15.93
N LYS A 188 25.02 29.60 14.81
CA LYS A 188 24.55 30.64 13.90
C LYS A 188 24.09 29.98 12.60
N LEU A 189 22.89 30.33 12.14
CA LEU A 189 22.44 29.94 10.81
C LEU A 189 23.13 30.88 9.79
N TYR A 190 23.67 30.31 8.72
CA TYR A 190 24.24 31.00 7.59
C TYR A 190 23.29 30.94 6.40
#